data_ddcac23c5d1baad2e6449c760a0b6169
#
_entry.id   ddcac23c5d1baad2e6449c760a0b6169
#
_cell.length_a   1.000
_cell.length_b   1.000
_cell.length_c   1.000
_cell.angle_alpha   90.00
_cell.angle_beta   90.00
_cell.angle_gamma   90.00
#
_symmetry.space_group_name_H-M   'P 1'
#
loop_
_entity.id
_entity.type
_entity.pdbx_description
1 polymer ?
#
loop_
_entity_poly.entity_id
_entity_poly.type
_entity_poly.pdbx_seq_one_letter_code
_entity_poly.pdbx_strand_id
1 'polypeptide(L)'
;ICDKEGKPLTCNDHPAGHNGYVSPAIKDKGIHSVFYMDGPAGIGRTAWPTEMLLACAFNKEAWYRFGEAVGAECEEAQVDVWLAPAVNLHRNPLCGRNFEYFSEDPFLTGVCACAITKGVQENHQVLVCPKHFAVNEQETYRRGNAKKQYDAVDSVITERAARELYLKPFEMLVKKANVRCIMTSFNKINGIFAGGNSDLCNRILREEWGYEGFLVTDWGDMDIVVDGADAVAAGNDVVMPGGPPVINQILNGYREGRVTRGQLETAVHHLLQVI
;
A
#
# COMPACT_ATOMS: atom_id res chain seq x y z
N ILE A 1 -8.55 -15.23 6.37
CA ILE A 1 -9.97 -15.47 6.11
C ILE A 1 -10.14 -16.91 5.61
N CYS A 2 -11.12 -17.63 6.09
CA CYS A 2 -11.42 -19.01 5.71
C CYS A 2 -12.86 -19.12 5.20
N ASP A 3 -13.13 -20.12 4.35
CA ASP A 3 -14.49 -20.51 3.96
C ASP A 3 -15.26 -21.14 5.14
N LYS A 4 -16.50 -21.61 4.89
CA LYS A 4 -17.35 -22.22 5.92
C LYS A 4 -16.80 -23.54 6.48
N GLU A 5 -15.99 -24.23 5.70
CA GLU A 5 -15.31 -25.48 6.06
C GLU A 5 -13.96 -25.22 6.78
N GLY A 6 -13.60 -23.96 7.00
CA GLY A 6 -12.34 -23.57 7.62
C GLY A 6 -11.13 -23.62 6.68
N LYS A 7 -11.34 -23.80 5.37
CA LYS A 7 -10.28 -23.76 4.37
C LYS A 7 -9.85 -22.30 4.14
N PRO A 8 -8.56 -21.97 4.25
CA PRO A 8 -8.08 -20.63 3.98
C PRO A 8 -8.37 -20.21 2.54
N LEU A 9 -8.92 -19.01 2.39
CA LEU A 9 -9.11 -18.36 1.08
C LEU A 9 -7.82 -17.65 0.65
N THR A 10 -7.56 -17.65 -0.65
CA THR A 10 -6.39 -17.01 -1.24
C THR A 10 -6.78 -15.75 -2.01
N CYS A 11 -5.82 -14.89 -2.28
CA CYS A 11 -6.03 -13.68 -3.09
C CYS A 11 -6.46 -13.95 -4.54
N ASN A 12 -6.41 -15.21 -5.00
CA ASN A 12 -6.84 -15.62 -6.33
C ASN A 12 -8.24 -16.26 -6.34
N ASP A 13 -8.90 -16.39 -5.20
CA ASP A 13 -10.25 -16.95 -5.06
C ASP A 13 -11.30 -15.85 -5.37
N HIS A 14 -11.29 -15.33 -6.58
CA HIS A 14 -12.23 -14.30 -7.05
C HIS A 14 -13.22 -14.87 -8.08
N PRO A 15 -14.40 -14.25 -8.23
CA PRO A 15 -15.38 -14.65 -9.25
C PRO A 15 -14.80 -14.58 -10.66
N ALA A 16 -15.27 -15.46 -11.53
CA ALA A 16 -14.87 -15.45 -12.95
C ALA A 16 -15.19 -14.08 -13.60
N GLY A 17 -14.23 -13.55 -14.34
CA GLY A 17 -14.35 -12.26 -15.01
C GLY A 17 -13.87 -11.04 -14.24
N HIS A 18 -13.55 -11.18 -12.96
CA HIS A 18 -12.88 -10.13 -12.20
C HIS A 18 -11.38 -10.15 -12.43
N ASN A 19 -10.77 -8.98 -12.51
CA ASN A 19 -9.33 -8.80 -12.60
C ASN A 19 -8.75 -8.44 -11.23
N GLY A 20 -7.42 -8.66 -11.07
CA GLY A 20 -6.70 -8.27 -9.86
C GLY A 20 -6.74 -9.31 -8.75
N TYR A 21 -6.60 -8.85 -7.52
CA TYR A 21 -6.51 -9.68 -6.32
C TYR A 21 -7.71 -9.44 -5.43
N VAL A 22 -8.02 -10.37 -4.53
CA VAL A 22 -9.24 -10.28 -3.72
C VAL A 22 -8.98 -10.51 -2.24
N SER A 23 -9.60 -9.65 -1.39
CA SER A 23 -9.96 -10.01 -0.03
C SER A 23 -11.36 -10.61 -0.08
N PRO A 24 -11.52 -11.93 0.16
CA PRO A 24 -12.78 -12.61 -0.11
C PRO A 24 -13.89 -12.21 0.87
N ALA A 25 -15.13 -12.27 0.40
CA ALA A 25 -16.32 -11.95 1.19
C ALA A 25 -16.48 -12.88 2.40
N ILE A 26 -17.05 -12.34 3.48
CA ILE A 26 -17.57 -13.10 4.62
C ILE A 26 -19.10 -12.92 4.61
N LYS A 27 -19.78 -13.72 3.79
CA LYS A 27 -21.20 -13.52 3.44
C LYS A 27 -22.14 -13.57 4.63
N ASP A 28 -21.88 -14.46 5.62
CA ASP A 28 -22.66 -14.57 6.84
C ASP A 28 -22.49 -13.39 7.81
N LYS A 29 -21.51 -12.53 7.57
CA LYS A 29 -21.28 -11.27 8.29
C LYS A 29 -21.66 -10.03 7.48
N GLY A 30 -22.16 -10.19 6.27
CA GLY A 30 -22.47 -9.07 5.38
C GLY A 30 -21.23 -8.32 4.84
N ILE A 31 -20.05 -8.94 4.93
CA ILE A 31 -18.81 -8.34 4.44
C ILE A 31 -18.61 -8.74 2.97
N HIS A 32 -18.47 -7.74 2.10
CA HIS A 32 -18.25 -7.92 0.66
C HIS A 32 -16.80 -8.28 0.35
N SER A 33 -16.57 -8.85 -0.84
CA SER A 33 -15.23 -8.97 -1.40
C SER A 33 -14.66 -7.59 -1.71
N VAL A 34 -13.35 -7.44 -1.55
CA VAL A 34 -12.62 -6.23 -1.95
C VAL A 34 -11.60 -6.61 -3.02
N PHE A 35 -11.67 -5.97 -4.17
CA PHE A 35 -10.81 -6.25 -5.33
C PHE A 35 -9.73 -5.19 -5.48
N TYR A 36 -8.49 -5.64 -5.56
CA TYR A 36 -7.29 -4.80 -5.68
C TYR A 36 -6.70 -4.94 -7.08
N MET A 37 -6.33 -3.84 -7.71
CA MET A 37 -5.65 -3.86 -9.00
C MET A 37 -4.45 -2.94 -9.02
N ASP A 38 -3.32 -3.46 -9.50
CA ASP A 38 -2.08 -2.71 -9.62
C ASP A 38 -2.07 -1.88 -10.91
N GLY A 39 -1.27 -0.81 -10.88
CA GLY A 39 -0.85 -0.07 -12.05
C GLY A 39 -0.93 1.44 -11.93
N PRO A 40 0.21 2.12 -11.57
CA PRO A 40 0.30 3.58 -11.60
C PRO A 40 0.06 4.21 -12.98
N ALA A 41 0.32 3.45 -14.06
CA ALA A 41 0.02 3.85 -15.45
C ALA A 41 -1.33 3.29 -15.96
N GLY A 42 -2.28 3.00 -15.05
CA GLY A 42 -3.60 2.44 -15.35
C GLY A 42 -3.73 0.95 -15.03
N ILE A 43 -4.94 0.44 -15.13
CA ILE A 43 -5.30 -0.94 -14.72
C ILE A 43 -5.29 -1.95 -15.89
N GLY A 44 -4.56 -1.65 -16.96
CA GLY A 44 -4.40 -2.55 -18.11
C GLY A 44 -5.53 -2.45 -19.17
N ARG A 45 -6.42 -1.46 -19.08
CA ARG A 45 -7.42 -1.13 -20.11
C ARG A 45 -6.90 -0.06 -21.05
N THR A 46 -6.66 1.14 -20.55
CA THR A 46 -6.00 2.22 -21.28
C THR A 46 -4.54 2.28 -20.91
N ALA A 47 -3.66 2.52 -21.87
CA ALA A 47 -2.25 2.82 -21.64
C ALA A 47 -2.13 4.31 -21.29
N TRP A 48 -2.24 4.63 -20.03
CA TRP A 48 -2.14 5.98 -19.51
C TRP A 48 -0.67 6.49 -19.51
N PRO A 49 -0.46 7.80 -19.48
CA PRO A 49 0.88 8.37 -19.28
C PRO A 49 1.52 7.86 -17.98
N THR A 50 2.84 7.71 -17.99
CA THR A 50 3.60 7.43 -16.77
C THR A 50 3.47 8.59 -15.78
N GLU A 51 3.61 8.32 -14.47
CA GLU A 51 3.51 9.35 -13.44
C GLU A 51 4.55 10.48 -13.63
N MET A 52 5.77 10.12 -14.05
CA MET A 52 6.79 11.10 -14.42
C MET A 52 6.31 12.03 -15.54
N LEU A 53 5.68 11.51 -16.58
CA LEU A 53 5.13 12.33 -17.67
C LEU A 53 3.98 13.21 -17.19
N LEU A 54 3.12 12.70 -16.32
CA LEU A 54 2.05 13.47 -15.70
C LEU A 54 2.62 14.64 -14.89
N ALA A 55 3.68 14.41 -14.11
CA ALA A 55 4.32 15.47 -13.33
C ALA A 55 4.87 16.61 -14.22
N CYS A 56 5.40 16.28 -15.40
CA CYS A 56 5.91 17.26 -16.37
C CYS A 56 4.83 18.22 -16.91
N ALA A 57 3.55 17.90 -16.76
CA ALA A 57 2.47 18.78 -17.16
C ALA A 57 2.34 20.04 -16.27
N PHE A 58 2.81 20.01 -15.03
CA PHE A 58 2.66 21.07 -14.02
C PHE A 58 1.23 21.65 -13.95
N ASN A 59 0.23 20.79 -14.12
CA ASN A 59 -1.18 21.17 -14.22
C ASN A 59 -2.06 20.32 -13.31
N LYS A 60 -2.53 20.91 -12.21
CA LYS A 60 -3.37 20.24 -11.22
C LYS A 60 -4.69 19.72 -11.78
N GLU A 61 -5.30 20.46 -12.70
CA GLU A 61 -6.54 20.05 -13.35
C GLU A 61 -6.32 18.81 -14.21
N ALA A 62 -5.20 18.72 -14.94
CA ALA A 62 -4.87 17.55 -15.74
C ALA A 62 -4.66 16.30 -14.85
N TRP A 63 -4.02 16.47 -13.69
CA TRP A 63 -3.82 15.38 -12.73
C TRP A 63 -5.14 14.92 -12.09
N TYR A 64 -6.00 15.87 -11.73
CA TYR A 64 -7.34 15.56 -11.19
C TYR A 64 -8.17 14.77 -12.22
N ARG A 65 -8.22 15.25 -13.47
CA ARG A 65 -8.93 14.57 -14.58
C ARG A 65 -8.36 13.18 -14.91
N PHE A 66 -7.05 13.02 -14.80
CA PHE A 66 -6.44 11.70 -14.91
C PHE A 66 -6.97 10.76 -13.82
N GLY A 67 -7.04 11.22 -12.57
CA GLY A 67 -7.62 10.45 -11.47
C GLY A 67 -9.08 10.10 -11.72
N GLU A 68 -9.90 11.06 -12.16
CA GLU A 68 -11.31 10.85 -12.54
C GLU A 68 -11.44 9.75 -13.62
N ALA A 69 -10.63 9.82 -14.68
CA ALA A 69 -10.69 8.87 -15.77
C ALA A 69 -10.25 7.45 -15.37
N VAL A 70 -9.18 7.32 -14.56
CA VAL A 70 -8.74 6.01 -14.04
C VAL A 70 -9.76 5.46 -13.04
N GLY A 71 -10.36 6.31 -12.20
CA GLY A 71 -11.44 5.90 -11.30
C GLY A 71 -12.64 5.31 -12.04
N ALA A 72 -13.04 5.91 -13.17
CA ALA A 72 -14.11 5.38 -14.02
C ALA A 72 -13.74 4.00 -14.60
N GLU A 73 -12.49 3.81 -15.04
CA GLU A 73 -12.02 2.50 -15.51
C GLU A 73 -12.01 1.46 -14.39
N CYS A 74 -11.65 1.85 -13.16
CA CYS A 74 -11.70 0.97 -12.00
C CYS A 74 -13.12 0.52 -11.68
N GLU A 75 -14.10 1.43 -11.65
CA GLU A 75 -15.51 1.08 -11.45
C GLU A 75 -16.03 0.13 -12.54
N GLU A 76 -15.75 0.43 -13.81
CA GLU A 76 -16.13 -0.43 -14.92
C GLU A 76 -15.48 -1.82 -14.83
N ALA A 77 -14.25 -1.89 -14.28
CA ALA A 77 -13.52 -3.15 -14.06
C ALA A 77 -13.90 -3.85 -12.75
N GLN A 78 -14.78 -3.24 -11.94
CA GLN A 78 -15.15 -3.71 -10.60
C GLN A 78 -13.92 -3.84 -9.66
N VAL A 79 -13.05 -2.85 -9.70
CA VAL A 79 -11.89 -2.69 -8.82
C VAL A 79 -12.24 -1.74 -7.70
N ASP A 80 -12.12 -2.19 -6.46
CA ASP A 80 -12.43 -1.38 -5.27
C ASP A 80 -11.22 -0.58 -4.78
N VAL A 81 -10.01 -1.13 -4.97
CA VAL A 81 -8.76 -0.51 -4.53
C VAL A 81 -7.76 -0.47 -5.67
N TRP A 82 -7.44 0.72 -6.12
CA TRP A 82 -6.35 0.96 -7.08
C TRP A 82 -5.03 1.11 -6.33
N LEU A 83 -4.07 0.17 -6.56
CA LEU A 83 -2.76 0.14 -5.90
C LEU A 83 -1.79 1.16 -6.53
N ALA A 84 -2.15 2.42 -6.44
CA ALA A 84 -1.48 3.61 -6.97
C ALA A 84 -2.00 4.86 -6.23
N PRO A 85 -1.39 6.06 -6.43
CA PRO A 85 -0.16 6.33 -7.17
C PRO A 85 1.11 5.85 -6.45
N ALA A 86 2.23 5.77 -7.18
CA ALA A 86 3.52 5.49 -6.58
C ALA A 86 4.27 6.80 -6.29
N VAL A 87 4.61 7.06 -5.03
CA VAL A 87 5.05 8.37 -4.56
C VAL A 87 6.46 8.40 -3.97
N ASN A 88 7.26 7.38 -4.27
CA ASN A 88 8.68 7.41 -3.95
C ASN A 88 9.41 8.44 -4.84
N LEU A 89 10.60 8.86 -4.43
CA LEU A 89 11.31 9.94 -5.10
C LEU A 89 12.35 9.42 -6.11
N HIS A 90 12.57 10.17 -7.17
CA HIS A 90 13.68 9.96 -8.10
C HIS A 90 15.00 10.32 -7.42
N ARG A 91 15.71 9.35 -6.85
CA ARG A 91 17.01 9.57 -6.20
C ARG A 91 18.17 9.09 -7.04
N ASN A 92 18.00 7.97 -7.74
CA ASN A 92 18.99 7.40 -8.63
C ASN A 92 18.36 7.18 -10.01
N PRO A 93 18.92 7.73 -11.09
CA PRO A 93 18.38 7.56 -12.45
C PRO A 93 18.37 6.11 -12.91
N LEU A 94 19.15 5.23 -12.29
CA LEU A 94 19.18 3.79 -12.56
C LEU A 94 18.14 2.99 -11.77
N CYS A 95 17.31 3.61 -10.95
CA CYS A 95 16.21 2.92 -10.29
C CYS A 95 15.19 2.45 -11.33
N GLY A 96 14.94 1.13 -11.37
CA GLY A 96 14.09 0.50 -12.38
C GLY A 96 12.62 0.89 -12.33
N ARG A 97 12.17 1.58 -11.27
CA ARG A 97 10.78 2.01 -11.08
C ARG A 97 10.56 3.53 -11.21
N ASN A 98 11.56 4.29 -11.65
CA ASN A 98 11.41 5.73 -11.84
C ASN A 98 10.27 6.10 -12.82
N PHE A 99 9.90 5.22 -13.73
CA PHE A 99 8.79 5.44 -14.67
C PHE A 99 7.43 5.57 -13.96
N GLU A 100 7.26 4.94 -12.81
CA GLU A 100 6.03 4.99 -12.01
C GLU A 100 6.09 5.96 -10.81
N TYR A 101 7.11 6.80 -10.73
CA TYR A 101 7.27 7.86 -9.72
C TYR A 101 7.21 9.23 -10.40
N PHE A 102 6.73 10.25 -9.66
CA PHE A 102 6.49 11.58 -10.24
C PHE A 102 7.75 12.41 -10.44
N SER A 103 8.59 12.54 -9.40
CA SER A 103 9.67 13.51 -9.37
C SER A 103 10.71 13.22 -8.29
N GLU A 104 11.83 13.93 -8.34
CA GLU A 104 12.78 14.05 -7.21
C GLU A 104 12.28 15.02 -6.13
N ASP A 105 11.35 15.93 -6.47
CA ASP A 105 10.78 16.91 -5.56
C ASP A 105 9.60 16.31 -4.77
N PRO A 106 9.72 16.22 -3.42
CA PRO A 106 8.68 15.65 -2.59
C PRO A 106 7.38 16.47 -2.57
N PHE A 107 7.49 17.78 -2.74
CA PHE A 107 6.31 18.65 -2.76
C PHE A 107 5.53 18.48 -4.07
N LEU A 108 6.21 18.51 -5.22
CA LEU A 108 5.59 18.25 -6.52
C LEU A 108 4.93 16.87 -6.54
N THR A 109 5.65 15.83 -6.10
CA THR A 109 5.13 14.46 -5.96
C THR A 109 3.85 14.45 -5.12
N GLY A 110 3.86 15.09 -3.96
CA GLY A 110 2.69 15.17 -3.08
C GLY A 110 1.52 15.92 -3.68
N VAL A 111 1.77 17.01 -4.43
CA VAL A 111 0.69 17.78 -5.09
C VAL A 111 0.06 16.99 -6.24
N CYS A 112 0.87 16.33 -7.07
CA CYS A 112 0.39 15.43 -8.13
C CYS A 112 -0.47 14.31 -7.56
N ALA A 113 0.07 13.57 -6.58
CA ALA A 113 -0.60 12.45 -5.95
C ALA A 113 -1.92 12.87 -5.26
N CYS A 114 -1.93 14.02 -4.57
CA CYS A 114 -3.16 14.54 -3.95
C CYS A 114 -4.23 14.89 -5.00
N ALA A 115 -3.85 15.49 -6.13
CA ALA A 115 -4.80 15.83 -7.18
C ALA A 115 -5.41 14.56 -7.81
N ILE A 116 -4.59 13.56 -8.12
CA ILE A 116 -5.01 12.28 -8.67
C ILE A 116 -5.94 11.55 -7.67
N THR A 117 -5.53 11.44 -6.41
CA THR A 117 -6.32 10.80 -5.36
C THR A 117 -7.70 11.42 -5.23
N LYS A 118 -7.79 12.76 -5.25
CA LYS A 118 -9.06 13.47 -5.22
C LYS A 118 -9.90 13.20 -6.47
N GLY A 119 -9.29 13.21 -7.65
CA GLY A 119 -9.98 12.88 -8.89
C GLY A 119 -10.65 11.50 -8.84
N VAL A 120 -9.97 10.51 -8.27
CA VAL A 120 -10.58 9.19 -8.05
C VAL A 120 -11.65 9.25 -6.96
N GLN A 121 -11.29 9.60 -5.72
CA GLN A 121 -12.13 9.38 -4.55
C GLN A 121 -13.34 10.34 -4.44
N GLU A 122 -13.30 11.52 -5.07
CA GLU A 122 -14.41 12.47 -5.08
C GLU A 122 -15.48 12.13 -6.12
N ASN A 123 -15.14 11.34 -7.16
CA ASN A 123 -16.04 11.01 -8.26
C ASN A 123 -16.45 9.54 -8.32
N HIS A 124 -15.70 8.64 -7.65
CA HIS A 124 -15.85 7.20 -7.76
C HIS A 124 -15.78 6.51 -6.40
N GLN A 125 -16.45 5.37 -6.27
CA GLN A 125 -16.36 4.51 -5.09
C GLN A 125 -15.11 3.59 -5.16
N VAL A 126 -13.96 4.18 -5.44
CA VAL A 126 -12.69 3.51 -5.59
C VAL A 126 -11.69 4.09 -4.60
N LEU A 127 -11.04 3.23 -3.86
CA LEU A 127 -9.97 3.62 -2.94
C LEU A 127 -8.65 3.72 -3.68
N VAL A 128 -7.87 4.73 -3.31
CA VAL A 128 -6.50 4.93 -3.80
C VAL A 128 -5.54 4.42 -2.74
N CYS A 129 -4.55 3.63 -3.15
CA CYS A 129 -3.54 3.04 -2.28
C CYS A 129 -2.12 3.50 -2.68
N PRO A 130 -1.69 4.68 -2.23
CA PRO A 130 -0.34 5.17 -2.49
C PRO A 130 0.73 4.23 -1.97
N LYS A 131 1.85 4.16 -2.71
CA LYS A 131 2.95 3.24 -2.44
C LYS A 131 4.30 3.87 -2.78
N HIS A 132 5.40 3.38 -2.20
CA HIS A 132 5.53 2.38 -1.16
C HIS A 132 6.00 3.08 0.13
N PHE A 133 5.29 2.93 1.20
CA PHE A 133 5.53 3.59 2.50
C PHE A 133 6.51 2.77 3.34
N ALA A 134 7.78 3.19 3.45
CA ALA A 134 8.37 4.37 2.87
C ALA A 134 9.83 4.13 2.48
N VAL A 135 10.42 5.14 1.82
CA VAL A 135 11.87 5.19 1.50
C VAL A 135 12.31 4.05 0.57
N ASN A 136 11.47 3.68 -0.41
CA ASN A 136 11.78 2.65 -1.42
C ASN A 136 12.25 3.30 -2.74
N GLU A 137 13.40 4.00 -2.70
CA GLU A 137 13.99 4.67 -3.86
C GLU A 137 15.07 3.83 -4.55
N GLN A 138 15.24 2.57 -4.13
CA GLN A 138 16.18 1.63 -4.73
C GLN A 138 15.53 0.25 -4.91
N GLU A 139 15.57 -0.26 -6.16
CA GLU A 139 15.04 -1.58 -6.48
C GLU A 139 16.02 -2.73 -6.29
N THR A 140 17.33 -2.46 -6.48
CA THR A 140 18.36 -3.47 -6.28
C THR A 140 18.39 -3.94 -4.84
N TYR A 141 18.15 -5.24 -4.63
CA TYR A 141 18.07 -5.89 -3.31
C TYR A 141 16.99 -5.33 -2.38
N ARG A 142 15.94 -4.72 -2.91
CA ARG A 142 14.91 -4.03 -2.10
C ARG A 142 14.31 -4.89 -0.98
N ARG A 143 14.21 -6.21 -1.17
CA ARG A 143 13.62 -7.13 -0.18
C ARG A 143 14.53 -8.27 0.30
N GLY A 144 15.75 -8.37 -0.21
CA GLY A 144 16.56 -9.57 0.01
C GLY A 144 16.03 -10.77 -0.77
N ASN A 145 16.44 -11.98 -0.40
CA ASN A 145 15.90 -13.20 -0.97
C ASN A 145 15.71 -14.32 0.08
N ALA A 146 14.81 -15.27 -0.24
CA ALA A 146 14.50 -16.41 0.64
C ALA A 146 15.72 -17.30 0.95
N LYS A 147 16.72 -17.33 0.09
CA LYS A 147 17.97 -18.10 0.29
C LYS A 147 18.99 -17.36 1.15
N LYS A 148 18.69 -16.14 1.60
CA LYS A 148 19.57 -15.27 2.39
C LYS A 148 20.97 -15.05 1.76
N GLN A 149 21.06 -15.08 0.44
CA GLN A 149 22.30 -14.82 -0.31
C GLN A 149 22.65 -13.33 -0.29
N TYR A 150 21.66 -12.46 -0.13
CA TYR A 150 21.76 -11.03 0.13
C TYR A 150 20.61 -10.58 1.01
N ASP A 151 20.86 -9.56 1.80
CA ASP A 151 19.85 -8.94 2.67
C ASP A 151 19.10 -7.84 1.91
N ALA A 152 17.97 -7.39 2.47
CA ALA A 152 17.26 -6.23 1.97
C ALA A 152 18.09 -4.98 2.12
N VAL A 153 17.94 -4.04 1.18
CA VAL A 153 18.57 -2.72 1.30
C VAL A 153 18.09 -2.04 2.58
N ASP A 154 19.04 -1.42 3.28
CA ASP A 154 18.77 -0.57 4.44
C ASP A 154 18.95 0.90 4.03
N SER A 155 17.87 1.64 4.04
CA SER A 155 17.86 3.08 3.79
C SER A 155 18.25 3.82 5.06
N VAL A 156 19.55 4.07 5.21
CA VAL A 156 20.09 4.79 6.38
C VAL A 156 19.89 6.29 6.20
N ILE A 157 18.99 6.87 6.98
CA ILE A 157 18.59 8.27 6.88
C ILE A 157 18.38 8.91 8.25
N THR A 158 18.55 10.24 8.32
CA THR A 158 18.18 11.01 9.51
C THR A 158 16.67 11.20 9.58
N GLU A 159 16.13 11.36 10.78
CA GLU A 159 14.70 11.64 10.98
C GLU A 159 14.26 12.91 10.20
N ARG A 160 15.09 13.94 10.20
CA ARG A 160 14.82 15.17 9.44
C ARG A 160 14.68 14.89 7.95
N ALA A 161 15.63 14.17 7.34
CA ALA A 161 15.57 13.83 5.93
C ALA A 161 14.36 12.94 5.62
N ALA A 162 14.04 11.97 6.50
CA ALA A 162 12.84 11.15 6.37
C ALA A 162 11.58 12.02 6.28
N ARG A 163 11.37 12.93 7.23
CA ARG A 163 10.18 13.77 7.34
C ARG A 163 10.06 14.83 6.27
N GLU A 164 11.16 15.52 5.95
CA GLU A 164 11.15 16.62 4.98
C GLU A 164 11.08 16.17 3.52
N LEU A 165 11.58 14.96 3.22
CA LEU A 165 11.68 14.43 1.86
C LEU A 165 10.78 13.22 1.66
N TYR A 166 11.16 12.07 2.20
CA TYR A 166 10.60 10.76 1.83
C TYR A 166 9.19 10.50 2.37
N LEU A 167 8.86 11.03 3.53
CA LEU A 167 7.53 10.92 4.13
C LEU A 167 6.59 12.05 3.69
N LYS A 168 7.12 13.14 3.12
CA LYS A 168 6.35 14.32 2.77
C LYS A 168 5.19 14.07 1.80
N PRO A 169 5.32 13.30 0.73
CA PRO A 169 4.21 12.98 -0.16
C PRO A 169 3.08 12.24 0.56
N PHE A 170 3.42 11.29 1.42
CA PHE A 170 2.44 10.52 2.21
C PHE A 170 1.72 11.39 3.24
N GLU A 171 2.46 12.26 3.96
CA GLU A 171 1.85 13.23 4.87
C GLU A 171 0.83 14.11 4.16
N MET A 172 1.16 14.58 2.96
CA MET A 172 0.25 15.39 2.14
C MET A 172 -0.99 14.61 1.72
N LEU A 173 -0.83 13.35 1.30
CA LEU A 173 -1.95 12.47 0.94
C LEU A 173 -2.91 12.24 2.11
N VAL A 174 -2.38 11.97 3.30
CA VAL A 174 -3.20 11.81 4.51
C VAL A 174 -3.94 13.10 4.84
N LYS A 175 -3.21 14.21 4.99
CA LYS A 175 -3.76 15.47 5.50
C LYS A 175 -4.56 16.28 4.48
N LYS A 176 -4.34 16.11 3.16
CA LYS A 176 -4.93 16.95 2.12
C LYS A 176 -5.84 16.21 1.14
N ALA A 177 -5.70 14.89 1.03
CA ALA A 177 -6.49 14.08 0.11
C ALA A 177 -7.29 12.96 0.81
N ASN A 178 -7.20 12.86 2.14
CA ASN A 178 -7.94 11.88 2.93
C ASN A 178 -7.83 10.46 2.37
N VAL A 179 -6.59 10.05 2.03
CA VAL A 179 -6.34 8.70 1.51
C VAL A 179 -6.70 7.65 2.55
N ARG A 180 -7.31 6.54 2.11
CA ARG A 180 -7.87 5.50 3.00
C ARG A 180 -7.17 4.15 2.90
N CYS A 181 -6.25 3.97 1.95
CA CYS A 181 -5.37 2.82 1.86
C CYS A 181 -3.95 3.31 1.63
N ILE A 182 -2.94 2.67 2.21
CA ILE A 182 -1.52 2.93 1.96
C ILE A 182 -0.79 1.58 1.97
N MET A 183 0.20 1.40 1.08
CA MET A 183 1.00 0.19 1.00
C MET A 183 2.38 0.41 1.61
N THR A 184 2.77 -0.43 2.57
CA THR A 184 4.13 -0.42 3.14
C THR A 184 5.15 -0.99 2.18
N SER A 185 6.42 -0.60 2.33
CA SER A 185 7.50 -0.97 1.42
C SER A 185 8.33 -2.17 1.90
N PHE A 186 9.13 -2.73 0.99
CA PHE A 186 9.97 -3.90 1.24
C PHE A 186 11.28 -3.63 2.00
N ASN A 187 11.84 -2.43 1.86
CA ASN A 187 13.17 -2.10 2.36
C ASN A 187 13.20 -1.92 3.88
N LYS A 188 14.40 -1.95 4.41
CA LYS A 188 14.66 -1.48 5.77
C LYS A 188 14.84 0.04 5.81
N ILE A 189 14.52 0.62 6.96
CA ILE A 189 14.82 2.01 7.31
C ILE A 189 15.56 1.97 8.64
N ASN A 190 16.83 2.35 8.65
CA ASN A 190 17.69 2.31 9.83
C ASN A 190 17.63 0.94 10.55
N GLY A 191 17.75 -0.14 9.80
CA GLY A 191 17.81 -1.51 10.29
C GLY A 191 16.46 -2.22 10.46
N ILE A 192 15.32 -1.51 10.42
CA ILE A 192 13.99 -2.07 10.63
C ILE A 192 13.21 -2.10 9.30
N PHE A 193 12.65 -3.25 8.93
CA PHE A 193 11.76 -3.33 7.76
C PHE A 193 10.58 -2.38 7.88
N ALA A 194 10.24 -1.65 6.83
CA ALA A 194 9.16 -0.67 6.85
C ALA A 194 7.82 -1.27 7.28
N GLY A 195 7.46 -2.46 6.77
CA GLY A 195 6.26 -3.19 7.18
C GLY A 195 6.27 -3.71 8.63
N GLY A 196 7.42 -3.76 9.30
CA GLY A 196 7.58 -4.13 10.72
C GLY A 196 7.88 -2.94 11.64
N ASN A 197 7.79 -1.71 11.12
CA ASN A 197 8.19 -0.51 11.85
C ASN A 197 7.00 0.19 12.51
N SER A 198 6.75 -0.09 13.77
CA SER A 198 5.64 0.51 14.53
C SER A 198 5.76 2.03 14.67
N ASP A 199 6.99 2.59 14.77
CA ASP A 199 7.18 4.05 14.78
C ASP A 199 6.68 4.68 13.47
N LEU A 200 6.93 4.01 12.35
CA LEU A 200 6.46 4.46 11.03
C LEU A 200 4.93 4.32 10.90
N CYS A 201 4.40 3.11 11.15
CA CYS A 201 3.02 2.77 10.85
C CYS A 201 2.01 3.27 11.90
N ASN A 202 2.38 3.25 13.19
CA ASN A 202 1.48 3.71 14.26
C ASN A 202 1.79 5.15 14.64
N ARG A 203 2.99 5.43 15.18
CA ARG A 203 3.30 6.76 15.74
C ARG A 203 3.23 7.86 14.68
N ILE A 204 4.00 7.74 13.59
CA ILE A 204 4.05 8.81 12.57
C ILE A 204 2.75 8.86 11.78
N LEU A 205 2.35 7.72 11.20
CA LEU A 205 1.22 7.70 10.28
C LEU A 205 -0.12 7.93 10.99
N ARG A 206 -0.41 7.20 12.07
CA ARG A 206 -1.71 7.24 12.72
C ARG A 206 -1.79 8.32 13.80
N GLU A 207 -0.83 8.36 14.75
CA GLU A 207 -0.93 9.27 15.88
C GLU A 207 -0.58 10.71 15.51
N GLU A 208 0.53 10.94 14.75
CA GLU A 208 0.94 12.30 14.39
C GLU A 208 0.15 12.88 13.19
N TRP A 209 -0.15 12.05 12.17
CA TRP A 209 -0.85 12.55 10.97
C TRP A 209 -2.36 12.35 11.00
N GLY A 210 -2.87 11.51 11.90
CA GLY A 210 -4.31 11.23 12.04
C GLY A 210 -4.85 10.33 10.92
N TYR A 211 -4.07 9.36 10.47
CA TYR A 211 -4.50 8.42 9.43
C TYR A 211 -5.55 7.44 9.96
N GLU A 212 -6.71 7.41 9.34
CA GLU A 212 -7.85 6.57 9.70
C GLU A 212 -8.13 5.43 8.71
N GLY A 213 -7.32 5.29 7.67
CA GLY A 213 -7.43 4.22 6.69
C GLY A 213 -6.77 2.92 7.12
N PHE A 214 -6.69 1.96 6.22
CA PHE A 214 -5.99 0.69 6.44
C PHE A 214 -4.66 0.63 5.70
N LEU A 215 -3.70 -0.10 6.29
CA LEU A 215 -2.40 -0.41 5.70
C LEU A 215 -2.41 -1.79 5.08
N VAL A 216 -1.89 -1.89 3.86
CA VAL A 216 -1.58 -3.17 3.22
C VAL A 216 -0.06 -3.35 3.13
N THR A 217 0.41 -4.59 3.21
CA THR A 217 1.81 -4.86 2.89
C THR A 217 2.04 -4.84 1.39
N ASP A 218 3.27 -4.65 0.94
CA ASP A 218 3.64 -4.97 -0.44
C ASP A 218 3.52 -6.49 -0.67
N TRP A 219 3.65 -6.95 -1.89
CA TRP A 219 3.29 -8.29 -2.33
C TRP A 219 4.38 -9.33 -2.05
N GLY A 220 4.04 -10.38 -1.27
CA GLY A 220 4.92 -11.53 -1.05
C GLY A 220 5.99 -11.34 0.02
N ASP A 221 5.75 -10.50 1.02
CA ASP A 221 6.76 -10.06 1.97
C ASP A 221 6.93 -10.94 3.20
N MET A 222 5.88 -11.66 3.57
CA MET A 222 5.76 -12.28 4.90
C MET A 222 6.63 -13.52 5.11
N ASP A 223 7.32 -13.97 4.11
CA ASP A 223 8.30 -15.08 4.19
C ASP A 223 9.76 -14.60 4.08
N ILE A 224 9.96 -13.37 3.63
CA ILE A 224 11.29 -12.80 3.34
C ILE A 224 11.57 -11.56 4.20
N VAL A 225 10.58 -10.70 4.35
CA VAL A 225 10.71 -9.35 4.92
C VAL A 225 10.30 -9.31 6.38
N VAL A 226 9.04 -9.53 6.67
CA VAL A 226 8.45 -9.43 8.01
C VAL A 226 7.46 -10.57 8.23
N ASP A 227 7.55 -11.25 9.37
CA ASP A 227 6.53 -12.23 9.79
C ASP A 227 5.16 -11.57 9.90
N GLY A 228 4.10 -12.29 9.48
CA GLY A 228 2.74 -11.74 9.44
C GLY A 228 2.23 -11.25 10.79
N ALA A 229 2.62 -11.87 11.91
CA ALA A 229 2.26 -11.40 13.25
C ALA A 229 2.97 -10.08 13.59
N ASP A 230 4.25 -9.96 13.24
CA ASP A 230 5.04 -8.76 13.49
C ASP A 230 4.57 -7.60 12.61
N ALA A 231 4.15 -7.88 11.37
CA ALA A 231 3.53 -6.88 10.49
C ALA A 231 2.23 -6.32 11.07
N VAL A 232 1.34 -7.18 11.57
CA VAL A 232 0.10 -6.76 12.24
C VAL A 232 0.41 -6.01 13.53
N ALA A 233 1.35 -6.49 14.34
CA ALA A 233 1.76 -5.83 15.57
C ALA A 233 2.34 -4.43 15.30
N ALA A 234 2.99 -4.23 14.15
CA ALA A 234 3.51 -2.94 13.70
C ALA A 234 2.46 -2.00 13.11
N GLY A 235 1.22 -2.46 12.85
CA GLY A 235 0.12 -1.63 12.39
C GLY A 235 -0.34 -1.87 10.96
N ASN A 236 0.14 -2.93 10.26
CA ASN A 236 -0.47 -3.34 9.00
C ASN A 236 -1.79 -4.07 9.26
N ASP A 237 -2.78 -3.82 8.42
CA ASP A 237 -4.14 -4.35 8.58
C ASP A 237 -4.42 -5.50 7.59
N VAL A 238 -3.83 -5.43 6.39
CA VAL A 238 -3.99 -6.45 5.34
C VAL A 238 -2.61 -6.92 4.88
N VAL A 239 -2.42 -8.24 4.87
CA VAL A 239 -1.18 -8.87 4.39
C VAL A 239 -1.41 -9.43 2.99
N MET A 240 -0.60 -9.00 2.03
CA MET A 240 -0.67 -9.45 0.64
C MET A 240 0.56 -10.31 0.26
N PRO A 241 0.35 -11.48 -0.37
CA PRO A 241 -0.92 -12.08 -0.80
C PRO A 241 -1.71 -12.82 0.28
N GLY A 242 -1.26 -12.91 1.51
CA GLY A 242 -1.94 -13.68 2.55
C GLY A 242 -1.88 -15.20 2.32
N GLY A 243 -2.89 -15.92 2.82
CA GLY A 243 -2.99 -17.38 2.68
C GLY A 243 -2.48 -18.17 3.88
N PRO A 244 -2.46 -19.53 3.80
CA PRO A 244 -2.16 -20.41 4.94
C PRO A 244 -0.84 -20.11 5.65
N PRO A 245 0.27 -19.82 4.96
CA PRO A 245 1.53 -19.51 5.65
C PRO A 245 1.40 -18.30 6.57
N VAL A 246 0.82 -17.21 6.08
CA VAL A 246 0.64 -15.96 6.83
C VAL A 246 -0.36 -16.17 7.99
N ILE A 247 -1.44 -16.88 7.75
CA ILE A 247 -2.42 -17.22 8.81
C ILE A 247 -1.71 -17.99 9.94
N ASN A 248 -0.87 -18.96 9.61
CA ASN A 248 -0.11 -19.70 10.59
C ASN A 248 0.90 -18.84 11.36
N GLN A 249 1.58 -17.90 10.67
CA GLN A 249 2.47 -16.92 11.33
C GLN A 249 1.69 -16.07 12.35
N ILE A 250 0.53 -15.54 11.96
CA ILE A 250 -0.32 -14.73 12.85
C ILE A 250 -0.83 -15.55 14.04
N LEU A 251 -1.32 -16.79 13.81
CA LEU A 251 -1.79 -17.66 14.87
C LEU A 251 -0.68 -18.06 15.85
N ASN A 252 0.50 -18.36 15.34
CA ASN A 252 1.66 -18.68 16.17
C ASN A 252 2.12 -17.44 16.94
N GLY A 253 2.25 -16.29 16.28
CA GLY A 253 2.60 -15.03 16.93
C GLY A 253 1.60 -14.63 18.03
N TYR A 254 0.31 -14.90 17.83
CA TYR A 254 -0.70 -14.71 18.88
C TYR A 254 -0.48 -15.63 20.08
N ARG A 255 -0.19 -16.92 19.86
CA ARG A 255 0.12 -17.90 20.94
C ARG A 255 1.41 -17.55 21.69
N GLU A 256 2.37 -16.98 21.00
CA GLU A 256 3.67 -16.53 21.52
C GLU A 256 3.61 -15.15 22.18
N GLY A 257 2.50 -14.44 22.04
CA GLY A 257 2.31 -13.09 22.59
C GLY A 257 2.98 -11.98 21.77
N ARG A 258 3.44 -12.24 20.52
CA ARG A 258 4.01 -11.23 19.61
C ARG A 258 2.95 -10.30 19.03
N VAL A 259 1.74 -10.79 18.84
CA VAL A 259 0.57 -9.99 18.45
C VAL A 259 -0.57 -10.25 19.44
N THR A 260 -1.27 -9.20 19.83
CA THR A 260 -2.38 -9.29 20.77
C THR A 260 -3.71 -9.36 20.06
N ARG A 261 -4.76 -9.84 20.76
CA ARG A 261 -6.13 -9.82 20.26
C ARG A 261 -6.59 -8.40 19.90
N GLY A 262 -6.25 -7.41 20.73
CA GLY A 262 -6.60 -6.01 20.47
C GLY A 262 -6.00 -5.49 19.18
N GLN A 263 -4.74 -5.83 18.85
CA GLN A 263 -4.12 -5.45 17.57
C GLN A 263 -4.80 -6.10 16.38
N LEU A 264 -5.20 -7.38 16.48
CA LEU A 264 -5.97 -8.06 15.44
C LEU A 264 -7.35 -7.43 15.24
N GLU A 265 -8.06 -7.12 16.33
CA GLU A 265 -9.36 -6.43 16.28
C GLU A 265 -9.22 -5.02 15.68
N THR A 266 -8.17 -4.30 16.03
CA THR A 266 -7.85 -2.97 15.44
C THR A 266 -7.61 -3.06 13.94
N ALA A 267 -6.82 -4.02 13.47
CA ALA A 267 -6.57 -4.23 12.06
C ALA A 267 -7.87 -4.50 11.26
N VAL A 268 -8.72 -5.38 11.80
CA VAL A 268 -10.04 -5.65 11.20
C VAL A 268 -10.93 -4.40 11.22
N HIS A 269 -10.91 -3.64 12.30
CA HIS A 269 -11.69 -2.41 12.44
C HIS A 269 -11.29 -1.37 11.40
N HIS A 270 -9.99 -1.11 11.19
CA HIS A 270 -9.51 -0.17 10.17
C HIS A 270 -9.99 -0.55 8.77
N LEU A 271 -9.95 -1.83 8.43
CA LEU A 271 -10.44 -2.30 7.13
C LEU A 271 -11.96 -2.09 7.01
N LEU A 272 -12.73 -2.55 8.01
CA LEU A 272 -14.20 -2.51 7.98
C LEU A 272 -14.79 -1.08 8.04
N GLN A 273 -14.04 -0.09 8.50
CA GLN A 273 -14.45 1.31 8.46
C GLN A 273 -14.43 1.92 7.07
N VAL A 274 -13.72 1.29 6.13
CA VAL A 274 -13.40 1.87 4.83
C VAL A 274 -14.13 1.17 3.68
N ILE A 275 -14.44 -0.14 3.84
CA ILE A 275 -15.12 -0.97 2.84
C ILE A 275 -16.63 -1.04 2.99
#